data_e8273380cdcb79ec22de50ea984f74e4
#
_entry.id   e8273380cdcb79ec22de50ea984f74e4
#
_cell.length_a   1.000
_cell.length_b   1.000
_cell.length_c   1.000
_cell.angle_alpha   90.00
_cell.angle_beta   90.00
_cell.angle_gamma   90.00
#
_symmetry.space_group_name_H-M   'P 1'
#
loop_
_entity.id
_entity.type
_entity.pdbx_description
1 polymer ?
#
loop_
_entity_poly.entity_id
_entity_poly.type
_entity_poly.pdbx_seq_one_letter_code
_entity_poly.pdbx_strand_id
1 'polypeptide(L)'
;MREKLNLSLYLVTDRTNVKDEEDFLTKIEDSLKGGVTLVQLREKNISTREYIDLAKKVKVICDKFDVPLLIDDRIDVCLASHCAGVHLGD
;
A
#
# COMPACT_ATOMS: atom_id res chain seq x y z
N MET A 1 7.62 16.14 19.49
CA MET A 1 7.39 15.91 19.03
C MET A 1 7.31 15.49 18.17
N ARG A 2 7.19 15.14 17.91
CA ARG A 2 7.08 14.73 17.14
C ARG A 2 6.31 14.33 16.47
N GLU A 3 5.79 14.17 16.85
CA GLU A 3 4.82 13.57 16.28
C GLU A 3 4.38 14.14 15.09
N LYS A 4 4.17 15.16 15.00
CA LYS A 4 3.68 15.74 13.92
C LYS A 4 4.56 15.74 12.80
N LEU A 5 5.69 15.60 12.99
CA LEU A 5 6.55 15.65 12.00
C LEU A 5 6.46 14.63 11.02
N ASN A 6 6.11 13.57 11.42
CA ASN A 6 6.22 12.45 10.66
C ASN A 6 5.13 12.16 9.79
N LEU A 7 4.21 12.95 9.73
CA LEU A 7 3.09 12.58 9.09
C LEU A 7 3.14 12.71 7.65
N SER A 8 4.11 13.09 7.03
CA SER A 8 4.05 13.37 5.67
C SER A 8 4.69 12.44 4.72
N LEU A 9 5.14 11.31 5.13
CA LEU A 9 5.82 10.40 4.22
C LEU A 9 4.84 9.38 3.66
N TYR A 10 4.29 9.71 2.50
CA TYR A 10 3.34 8.85 1.82
C TYR A 10 4.04 8.08 0.71
N LEU A 11 3.70 6.83 0.57
CA LEU A 11 4.11 6.05 -0.57
C LEU A 11 2.87 5.67 -1.37
N VAL A 12 2.81 6.13 -2.63
CA VAL A 12 1.79 5.68 -3.56
C VAL A 12 2.49 4.68 -4.46
N THR A 13 2.00 3.45 -4.52
CA THR A 13 2.72 2.42 -5.24
C THR A 13 2.63 2.60 -6.75
N ASP A 14 3.68 2.20 -7.43
CA ASP A 14 3.77 2.33 -8.86
C ASP A 14 4.63 1.17 -9.36
N ARG A 15 4.16 0.44 -10.34
CA ARG A 15 4.89 -0.70 -10.86
C ARG A 15 5.82 -0.38 -11.99
N THR A 16 6.00 0.88 -12.32
CA THR A 16 6.76 1.28 -13.48
C THR A 16 8.18 0.71 -13.52
N ASN A 17 8.84 0.68 -12.41
CA ASN A 17 10.24 0.24 -12.37
C ASN A 17 10.46 -1.04 -11.58
N VAL A 18 9.47 -1.93 -11.55
CA VAL A 18 9.65 -3.18 -10.82
C VAL A 18 9.69 -4.34 -11.78
N LYS A 19 10.43 -5.40 -11.43
CA LYS A 19 10.57 -6.56 -12.26
C LYS A 19 9.42 -7.52 -12.11
N ASP A 20 8.99 -7.77 -10.90
CA ASP A 20 7.95 -8.73 -10.60
C ASP A 20 7.31 -8.39 -9.25
N GLU A 21 6.41 -9.24 -8.80
CA GLU A 21 5.70 -8.98 -7.55
C GLU A 21 6.65 -9.00 -6.35
N GLU A 22 7.59 -9.90 -6.34
CA GLU A 22 8.54 -9.97 -5.22
C GLU A 22 9.36 -8.69 -5.12
N ASP A 23 9.83 -8.17 -6.26
CA ASP A 23 10.55 -6.92 -6.30
C ASP A 23 9.67 -5.77 -5.82
N PHE A 24 8.41 -5.78 -6.21
CA PHE A 24 7.45 -4.76 -5.81
C PHE A 24 7.29 -4.75 -4.28
N LEU A 25 7.08 -5.93 -3.70
CA LEU A 25 6.90 -6.04 -2.26
C LEU A 25 8.16 -5.66 -1.49
N THR A 26 9.33 -6.01 -2.03
CA THR A 26 10.61 -5.65 -1.42
C THR A 26 10.77 -4.13 -1.38
N LYS A 27 10.40 -3.46 -2.47
CA LYS A 27 10.52 -2.01 -2.51
C LYS A 27 9.58 -1.32 -1.53
N ILE A 28 8.39 -1.88 -1.33
CA ILE A 28 7.48 -1.35 -0.32
C ILE A 28 8.09 -1.52 1.06
N GLU A 29 8.62 -2.69 1.35
CA GLU A 29 9.22 -2.95 2.65
C GLU A 29 10.41 -2.03 2.91
N ASP A 30 11.26 -1.82 1.90
CA ASP A 30 12.39 -0.92 2.03
C ASP A 30 11.94 0.51 2.30
N SER A 31 10.86 0.94 1.66
CA SER A 31 10.31 2.27 1.90
C SER A 31 9.82 2.41 3.34
N LEU A 32 9.19 1.36 3.86
CA LEU A 32 8.71 1.37 5.24
C LEU A 32 9.87 1.42 6.22
N LYS A 33 10.96 0.71 5.93
CA LYS A 33 12.15 0.79 6.77
C LYS A 33 12.73 2.18 6.74
N GLY A 34 12.53 2.91 5.64
CA GLY A 34 13.03 4.27 5.50
C GLY A 34 12.16 5.34 6.13
N GLY A 35 11.02 4.95 6.72
CA GLY A 35 10.22 5.93 7.45
C GLY A 35 8.87 6.30 6.86
N VAL A 36 8.42 5.60 5.83
CA VAL A 36 7.11 5.87 5.25
C VAL A 36 6.03 5.62 6.29
N THR A 37 5.07 6.50 6.40
CA THR A 37 4.03 6.44 7.42
C THR A 37 2.64 6.15 6.87
N LEU A 38 2.49 6.06 5.57
CA LEU A 38 1.23 5.72 4.94
C LEU A 38 1.52 5.11 3.58
N VAL A 39 0.88 4.00 3.26
CA VAL A 39 1.03 3.35 1.95
C VAL A 39 -0.32 3.35 1.26
N GLN A 40 -0.35 3.80 0.02
CA GLN A 40 -1.54 3.73 -0.81
C GLN A 40 -1.26 2.78 -1.98
N LEU A 41 -2.02 1.71 -2.05
CA LEU A 41 -1.87 0.73 -3.12
C LEU A 41 -2.72 1.13 -4.30
N ARG A 42 -2.11 1.25 -5.47
CA ARG A 42 -2.78 1.70 -6.67
C ARG A 42 -2.46 0.75 -7.80
N GLU A 43 -3.49 0.11 -8.34
CA GLU A 43 -3.35 -0.82 -9.46
C GLU A 43 -4.46 -0.56 -10.45
N LYS A 44 -4.16 -0.66 -11.73
CA LYS A 44 -5.16 -0.35 -12.73
C LYS A 44 -5.49 -1.47 -13.67
N ASN A 45 -4.57 -2.26 -14.03
CA ASN A 45 -4.77 -3.25 -15.10
C ASN A 45 -4.69 -4.68 -14.62
N ILE A 46 -5.21 -4.96 -13.45
CA ILE A 46 -5.25 -6.33 -12.94
C ILE A 46 -6.67 -6.68 -12.55
N SER A 47 -6.95 -7.95 -12.42
CA SER A 47 -8.29 -8.40 -12.03
C SER A 47 -8.54 -8.06 -10.56
N THR A 48 -9.81 -8.06 -10.18
CA THR A 48 -10.18 -7.81 -8.79
C THR A 48 -9.53 -8.83 -7.87
N ARG A 49 -9.53 -10.11 -8.28
CA ARG A 49 -8.91 -11.15 -7.46
C ARG A 49 -7.42 -10.90 -7.25
N GLU A 50 -6.72 -10.55 -8.32
CA GLU A 50 -5.30 -10.25 -8.21
C GLU A 50 -5.05 -9.05 -7.33
N TYR A 51 -5.90 -8.04 -7.42
CA TYR A 51 -5.77 -6.84 -6.62
C TYR A 51 -5.97 -7.19 -5.14
N ILE A 52 -6.98 -8.00 -4.82
CA ILE A 52 -7.23 -8.41 -3.44
C ILE A 52 -6.05 -9.20 -2.89
N ASP A 53 -5.52 -10.14 -3.67
CA ASP A 53 -4.38 -10.94 -3.23
C ASP A 53 -3.16 -10.07 -2.98
N LEU A 54 -2.90 -9.12 -3.87
CA LEU A 54 -1.78 -8.21 -3.71
C LEU A 54 -1.98 -7.32 -2.48
N ALA A 55 -3.20 -6.82 -2.28
CA ALA A 55 -3.50 -5.96 -1.13
C ALA A 55 -3.26 -6.70 0.18
N LYS A 56 -3.62 -7.98 0.24
CA LYS A 56 -3.38 -8.77 1.45
C LYS A 56 -1.89 -8.92 1.73
N LYS A 57 -1.09 -9.13 0.69
CA LYS A 57 0.35 -9.26 0.86
C LYS A 57 0.97 -7.95 1.32
N VAL A 58 0.53 -6.85 0.74
CA VAL A 58 1.04 -5.54 1.12
C VAL A 58 0.63 -5.21 2.55
N LYS A 59 -0.60 -5.60 2.93
CA LYS A 59 -1.08 -5.34 4.29
C LYS A 59 -0.22 -6.07 5.32
N VAL A 60 0.17 -7.29 5.05
CA VAL A 60 1.03 -8.05 5.97
C VAL A 60 2.32 -7.27 6.21
N ILE A 61 2.90 -6.70 5.16
CA ILE A 61 4.14 -5.95 5.31
C ILE A 61 3.89 -4.66 6.07
N CYS A 62 2.83 -3.93 5.73
CA CYS A 62 2.51 -2.68 6.40
C CYS A 62 2.25 -2.90 7.90
N ASP A 63 1.60 -4.00 8.24
CA ASP A 63 1.30 -4.30 9.63
C ASP A 63 2.57 -4.52 10.45
N LYS A 64 3.64 -5.03 9.84
CA LYS A 64 4.88 -5.20 10.56
C LYS A 64 5.47 -3.88 11.01
N PHE A 65 5.15 -2.80 10.31
CA PHE A 65 5.67 -1.47 10.62
C PHE A 65 4.61 -0.59 11.25
N ASP A 66 3.42 -1.15 11.52
CA ASP A 66 2.31 -0.41 12.10
C ASP A 66 1.94 0.79 11.24
N VAL A 67 1.91 0.60 9.94
CA VAL A 67 1.61 1.65 8.97
C VAL A 67 0.28 1.33 8.29
N PRO A 68 -0.64 2.28 8.19
CA PRO A 68 -1.93 2.01 7.54
C PRO A 68 -1.78 1.85 6.03
N LEU A 69 -2.65 1.02 5.46
CA LEU A 69 -2.72 0.79 4.04
C LEU A 69 -4.03 1.33 3.51
N LEU A 70 -3.98 2.16 2.49
CA LEU A 70 -5.16 2.63 1.77
C LEU A 70 -5.20 1.97 0.40
N ILE A 71 -6.39 1.78 -0.13
CA ILE A 71 -6.58 1.23 -1.47
C ILE A 71 -7.17 2.33 -2.35
N ASP A 72 -6.58 2.52 -3.51
CA ASP A 72 -7.03 3.57 -4.42
C ASP A 72 -8.27 3.13 -5.19
N ASP A 73 -9.35 3.90 -5.08
CA ASP A 73 -10.58 3.72 -5.87
C ASP A 73 -11.29 2.36 -5.80
N ARG A 74 -10.97 1.49 -4.87
CA ARG A 74 -11.60 0.17 -4.85
C ARG A 74 -12.03 -0.20 -3.44
N ILE A 75 -13.28 0.11 -3.10
CA ILE A 75 -13.84 -0.20 -1.79
C ILE A 75 -13.93 -1.71 -1.59
N ASP A 76 -14.29 -2.45 -2.64
CA ASP A 76 -14.41 -3.90 -2.55
C ASP A 76 -13.08 -4.57 -2.20
N VAL A 77 -12.00 -4.08 -2.79
CA VAL A 77 -10.67 -4.63 -2.52
C VAL A 77 -10.28 -4.30 -1.08
N CYS A 78 -10.57 -3.10 -0.63
CA CYS A 78 -10.25 -2.71 0.74
C CYS A 78 -11.01 -3.57 1.74
N LEU A 79 -12.28 -3.79 1.55
CA LEU A 79 -13.07 -4.61 2.45
C LEU A 79 -12.57 -6.04 2.48
N ALA A 80 -12.22 -6.58 1.33
CA ALA A 80 -11.74 -7.96 1.25
C ALA A 80 -10.36 -8.15 1.86
N SER A 81 -9.52 -7.10 1.84
CA SER A 81 -8.16 -7.20 2.33
C SER A 81 -7.98 -6.60 3.72
N HIS A 82 -9.06 -6.04 4.29
CA HIS A 82 -9.01 -5.42 5.62
C HIS A 82 -8.05 -4.22 5.70
N CYS A 83 -8.00 -3.43 4.65
CA CYS A 83 -7.14 -2.26 4.66
C CYS A 83 -7.73 -1.17 5.58
N ALA A 84 -6.95 -0.13 5.84
CA ALA A 84 -7.37 0.94 6.74
C ALA A 84 -8.40 1.88 6.12
N GLY A 85 -8.40 2.02 4.80
CA GLY A 85 -9.34 2.92 4.15
C GLY A 85 -9.15 2.97 2.66
N VAL A 86 -9.95 3.79 2.00
CA VAL A 86 -9.94 3.90 0.56
C VAL A 86 -9.73 5.34 0.18
N HIS A 87 -8.88 5.56 -0.81
CA HIS A 87 -8.72 6.87 -1.42
C HIS A 87 -9.55 6.88 -2.69
N LEU A 88 -10.54 7.74 -2.75
CA LEU A 88 -11.39 7.83 -3.92
C LEU A 88 -10.83 8.90 -4.83
N GLY A 89 -10.48 8.50 -6.02
CA GLY A 89 -9.92 9.42 -6.96
C GLY A 89 -10.97 10.31 -7.57
N ASP A 90 -10.55 11.35 -8.21
CA ASP A 90 -11.47 12.25 -8.87
C ASP A 90 -11.73 11.85 -10.29
#